data_9abdf4e8bcab187c8deb74d6003d7cc4
#
_entry.id   9abdf4e8bcab187c8deb74d6003d7cc4
#
_cell.length_a   1.000
_cell.length_b   1.000
_cell.length_c   1.000
_cell.angle_alpha   90.00
_cell.angle_beta   90.00
_cell.angle_gamma   90.00
#
_symmetry.space_group_name_H-M   'P 1'
#
loop_
_entity.id
_entity.type
_entity.pdbx_description
1 polymer ?
#
loop_
_entity_poly.entity_id
_entity_poly.type
_entity_poly.pdbx_seq_one_letter_code
_entity_poly.pdbx_strand_id
1 'polypeptide(L)'
;IYLGGDMGFCGNLNSLVKGRCQEYEKNGGSVERIIVGKKLKRYEDPSVILEMSREEYMEDHQAILDILAQGITQKRYSEIRLIYNHYRNASEIDFEDKAILPLPKGLIGDQAYLDDFVWEGDPQEMLQDLLILYLTYELEIAGHVSAAAENLTRQNVTTESLKRIDEREEERRRIERKERKAEEFSKVLDNFTRLRNY
;
A
#
# COMPACT_ATOMS: atom_id res chain seq x y z
N ILE A 1 3.29 0.06 -12.57
CA ILE A 1 2.69 -0.99 -11.72
C ILE A 1 2.36 -0.34 -10.39
N TYR A 2 1.12 -0.46 -9.94
CA TYR A 2 0.60 0.18 -8.72
C TYR A 2 0.19 -0.91 -7.73
N LEU A 3 0.84 -0.96 -6.57
CA LEU A 3 0.53 -1.91 -5.52
C LEU A 3 -0.26 -1.22 -4.40
N GLY A 4 -1.51 -1.58 -4.26
CA GLY A 4 -2.39 -1.16 -3.18
C GLY A 4 -2.91 -2.33 -2.35
N GLY A 5 -3.82 -2.03 -1.43
CA GLY A 5 -4.44 -3.01 -0.56
C GLY A 5 -5.81 -3.46 -1.03
N ASP A 6 -6.23 -4.62 -0.55
CA ASP A 6 -7.57 -5.16 -0.74
C ASP A 6 -8.55 -4.71 0.35
N MET A 7 -8.05 -4.46 1.54
CA MET A 7 -8.86 -4.21 2.73
C MET A 7 -8.91 -2.73 3.12
N GLY A 8 -9.83 -2.40 4.02
CA GLY A 8 -9.94 -1.09 4.66
C GLY A 8 -9.03 -0.95 5.89
N PHE A 9 -9.16 0.18 6.57
CA PHE A 9 -8.38 0.54 7.77
C PHE A 9 -6.88 0.66 7.55
N CYS A 10 -6.48 1.00 6.32
CA CYS A 10 -5.08 1.19 5.93
C CYS A 10 -4.67 2.68 5.91
N GLY A 11 -5.33 3.54 6.69
CA GLY A 11 -5.06 4.97 6.71
C GLY A 11 -5.13 5.58 5.29
N ASN A 12 -4.09 6.32 4.92
CA ASN A 12 -3.99 7.00 3.63
C ASN A 12 -3.17 6.22 2.56
N LEU A 13 -2.71 5.00 2.84
CA LEU A 13 -1.79 4.26 1.95
C LEU A 13 -2.34 4.11 0.53
N ASN A 14 -3.60 3.69 0.39
CA ASN A 14 -4.24 3.57 -0.93
C ASN A 14 -4.45 4.93 -1.61
N SER A 15 -4.65 5.99 -0.84
CA SER A 15 -4.83 7.35 -1.35
C SER A 15 -3.54 7.90 -1.94
N LEU A 16 -2.38 7.59 -1.35
CA LEU A 16 -1.06 7.97 -1.88
C LEU A 16 -0.81 7.32 -3.24
N VAL A 17 -1.06 6.01 -3.35
CA VAL A 17 -0.91 5.28 -4.62
C VAL A 17 -1.87 5.83 -5.69
N LYS A 18 -3.14 6.09 -5.33
CA LYS A 18 -4.12 6.71 -6.24
C LYS A 18 -3.71 8.11 -6.69
N GLY A 19 -3.19 8.92 -5.78
CA GLY A 19 -2.70 10.25 -6.08
C GLY A 19 -1.60 10.21 -7.13
N ARG A 20 -0.63 9.32 -6.99
CA ARG A 20 0.44 9.15 -7.97
C ARG A 20 -0.07 8.64 -9.31
N CYS A 21 -1.05 7.73 -9.32
CA CYS A 21 -1.69 7.29 -10.54
C CYS A 21 -2.32 8.47 -11.32
N GLN A 22 -3.02 9.37 -10.61
CA GLN A 22 -3.62 10.57 -11.20
C GLN A 22 -2.60 11.59 -11.71
N GLU A 23 -1.44 11.72 -11.06
CA GLU A 23 -0.36 12.59 -11.52
C GLU A 23 0.19 12.12 -12.87
N TYR A 24 0.41 10.81 -13.03
CA TYR A 24 0.86 10.26 -14.31
C TYR A 24 -0.20 10.39 -15.42
N GLU A 25 -1.48 10.40 -15.09
CA GLU A 25 -2.55 10.68 -16.06
C GLU A 25 -2.48 12.12 -16.60
N LYS A 26 -2.23 13.08 -15.71
CA LYS A 26 -2.18 14.50 -16.07
C LYS A 26 -0.95 14.86 -16.92
N ASN A 27 0.13 14.13 -16.75
CA ASN A 27 1.40 14.38 -17.45
C ASN A 27 1.39 13.96 -18.94
N GLY A 28 0.31 13.36 -19.43
CA GLY A 28 -0.02 13.24 -20.85
C GLY A 28 0.82 12.27 -21.69
N GLY A 29 1.55 11.33 -21.08
CA GLY A 29 2.25 10.25 -21.78
C GLY A 29 1.35 9.06 -22.10
N SER A 30 1.72 8.25 -23.09
CA SER A 30 1.11 6.93 -23.28
C SER A 30 1.57 6.04 -22.13
N VAL A 31 0.72 5.84 -21.14
CA VAL A 31 1.02 5.04 -19.94
C VAL A 31 0.10 3.83 -19.91
N GLU A 32 0.68 2.65 -19.87
CA GLU A 32 -0.04 1.42 -19.55
C GLU A 32 0.08 1.14 -18.06
N ARG A 33 -1.01 0.66 -17.45
CA ARG A 33 -1.12 0.48 -16.02
C ARG A 33 -1.45 -0.95 -15.66
N ILE A 34 -0.72 -1.47 -14.68
CA ILE A 34 -1.04 -2.71 -14.00
C ILE A 34 -1.45 -2.32 -12.58
N ILE A 35 -2.64 -2.74 -12.17
CA ILE A 35 -3.21 -2.37 -10.87
C ILE A 35 -3.37 -3.62 -10.02
N VAL A 36 -2.73 -3.61 -8.86
CA VAL A 36 -2.84 -4.64 -7.84
C VAL A 36 -3.58 -4.08 -6.63
N GLY A 37 -4.62 -4.79 -6.19
CA GLY A 37 -5.40 -4.42 -5.01
C GLY A 37 -6.80 -3.90 -5.33
N LYS A 38 -7.79 -4.51 -4.71
CA LYS A 38 -9.23 -4.21 -4.91
C LYS A 38 -9.60 -2.75 -4.63
N LYS A 39 -8.86 -2.08 -3.73
CA LYS A 39 -9.10 -0.68 -3.38
C LYS A 39 -8.59 0.32 -4.41
N LEU A 40 -7.72 -0.11 -5.33
CA LEU A 40 -7.22 0.72 -6.44
C LEU A 40 -8.01 0.55 -7.73
N LYS A 41 -8.80 -0.52 -7.86
CA LYS A 41 -9.55 -0.83 -9.09
C LYS A 41 -10.27 0.39 -9.66
N ARG A 42 -10.11 0.59 -10.96
CA ARG A 42 -10.75 1.63 -11.74
C ARG A 42 -11.55 0.99 -12.85
N TYR A 43 -12.84 1.18 -12.81
CA TYR A 43 -13.73 0.71 -13.86
C TYR A 43 -13.57 1.62 -15.10
N GLU A 44 -13.43 0.97 -16.28
CA GLU A 44 -13.47 1.63 -17.60
C GLU A 44 -12.27 2.54 -17.93
N ASP A 45 -11.09 2.30 -17.39
CA ASP A 45 -9.86 2.99 -17.81
C ASP A 45 -9.13 2.17 -18.88
N PRO A 46 -9.09 2.61 -20.15
CA PRO A 46 -8.47 1.85 -21.23
C PRO A 46 -6.95 1.74 -21.11
N SER A 47 -6.33 2.50 -20.24
CA SER A 47 -4.90 2.42 -19.97
C SER A 47 -4.53 1.28 -18.99
N VAL A 48 -5.52 0.70 -18.32
CA VAL A 48 -5.32 -0.44 -17.40
C VAL A 48 -5.32 -1.72 -18.21
N ILE A 49 -4.16 -2.35 -18.32
CA ILE A 49 -3.94 -3.57 -19.10
C ILE A 49 -4.10 -4.85 -18.27
N LEU A 50 -3.94 -4.74 -16.95
CA LEU A 50 -4.14 -5.84 -16.01
C LEU A 50 -4.62 -5.33 -14.67
N GLU A 51 -5.63 -5.96 -14.11
CA GLU A 51 -6.08 -5.78 -12.73
C GLU A 51 -6.10 -7.12 -12.01
N MET A 52 -5.54 -7.15 -10.80
CA MET A 52 -5.60 -8.31 -9.92
C MET A 52 -5.78 -7.90 -8.47
N SER A 53 -6.25 -8.82 -7.65
CA SER A 53 -6.26 -8.63 -6.21
C SER A 53 -4.85 -8.78 -5.65
N ARG A 54 -4.65 -8.33 -4.43
CA ARG A 54 -3.39 -8.55 -3.74
C ARG A 54 -3.14 -10.03 -3.45
N GLU A 55 -4.19 -10.78 -3.15
CA GLU A 55 -4.12 -12.21 -2.90
C GLU A 55 -3.59 -12.95 -4.14
N GLU A 56 -4.20 -12.71 -5.31
CA GLU A 56 -3.75 -13.25 -6.59
C GLU A 56 -2.29 -12.88 -6.89
N TYR A 57 -1.90 -11.63 -6.65
CA TYR A 57 -0.52 -11.17 -6.85
C TYR A 57 0.48 -11.91 -5.95
N MET A 58 0.14 -12.17 -4.69
CA MET A 58 1.04 -12.86 -3.75
C MET A 58 1.11 -14.36 -4.01
N GLU A 59 0.09 -14.95 -4.62
CA GLU A 59 0.09 -16.35 -5.04
C GLU A 59 0.88 -16.54 -6.33
N ASP A 60 0.61 -15.72 -7.32
CA ASP A 60 1.26 -15.79 -8.63
C ASP A 60 1.21 -14.44 -9.37
N HIS A 61 2.36 -13.87 -9.65
CA HIS A 61 2.50 -12.65 -10.44
C HIS A 61 3.08 -12.90 -11.85
N GLN A 62 3.02 -14.15 -12.33
CA GLN A 62 3.56 -14.55 -13.64
C GLN A 62 2.93 -13.74 -14.78
N ALA A 63 1.62 -13.43 -14.70
CA ALA A 63 0.95 -12.61 -15.71
C ALA A 63 1.58 -11.21 -15.86
N ILE A 64 2.05 -10.63 -14.77
CA ILE A 64 2.80 -9.35 -14.82
C ILE A 64 4.14 -9.54 -15.50
N LEU A 65 4.88 -10.59 -15.13
CA LEU A 65 6.19 -10.89 -15.71
C LEU A 65 6.09 -11.15 -17.22
N ASP A 66 5.06 -11.86 -17.67
CA ASP A 66 4.83 -12.12 -19.09
C ASP A 66 4.59 -10.83 -19.89
N ILE A 67 3.78 -9.92 -19.36
CA ILE A 67 3.54 -8.60 -19.98
C ILE A 67 4.83 -7.79 -20.03
N LEU A 68 5.62 -7.77 -18.96
CA LEU A 68 6.88 -7.04 -18.90
C LEU A 68 7.92 -7.63 -19.85
N ALA A 69 8.10 -8.95 -19.85
CA ALA A 69 9.03 -9.66 -20.74
C ALA A 69 8.72 -9.41 -22.22
N GLN A 70 7.43 -9.50 -22.58
CA GLN A 70 6.96 -9.18 -23.92
C GLN A 70 7.23 -7.72 -24.31
N GLY A 71 6.90 -6.80 -23.42
CA GLY A 71 7.09 -5.36 -23.65
C GLY A 71 8.56 -4.97 -23.78
N ILE A 72 9.45 -5.59 -23.02
CA ILE A 72 10.91 -5.40 -23.10
C ILE A 72 11.46 -5.94 -24.41
N THR A 73 11.10 -7.18 -24.76
CA THR A 73 11.53 -7.81 -26.02
C THR A 73 11.10 -7.00 -27.25
N GLN A 74 9.89 -6.46 -27.22
CA GLN A 74 9.34 -5.61 -28.29
C GLN A 74 9.81 -4.16 -28.23
N LYS A 75 10.62 -3.78 -27.25
CA LYS A 75 11.03 -2.38 -26.97
C LYS A 75 9.85 -1.42 -26.85
N ARG A 76 8.73 -1.91 -26.31
CA ARG A 76 7.47 -1.17 -26.17
C ARG A 76 7.55 -0.14 -25.04
N TYR A 77 8.29 -0.45 -23.97
CA TYR A 77 8.42 0.40 -22.80
C TYR A 77 9.76 1.10 -22.77
N SER A 78 9.75 2.42 -22.62
CA SER A 78 10.95 3.23 -22.35
C SER A 78 11.27 3.29 -20.84
N GLU A 79 10.25 3.14 -20.01
CA GLU A 79 10.37 3.19 -18.56
C GLU A 79 9.34 2.25 -17.91
N ILE A 80 9.76 1.55 -16.86
CA ILE A 80 8.88 0.74 -16.02
C ILE A 80 9.06 1.22 -14.59
N ARG A 81 7.94 1.60 -13.95
CA ARG A 81 7.93 2.08 -12.56
C ARG A 81 7.07 1.19 -11.68
N LEU A 82 7.52 1.05 -10.45
CA LEU A 82 6.85 0.31 -9.40
C LEU A 82 6.49 1.27 -8.25
N ILE A 83 5.20 1.37 -7.97
CA ILE A 83 4.63 2.35 -7.04
C ILE A 83 3.94 1.60 -5.91
N TYR A 84 4.46 1.76 -4.70
CA TYR A 84 4.00 1.01 -3.54
C TYR A 84 4.32 1.71 -2.22
N ASN A 85 3.77 1.20 -1.11
CA ASN A 85 4.12 1.66 0.22
C ASN A 85 5.17 0.73 0.82
N HIS A 86 6.32 1.26 1.15
CA HIS A 86 7.47 0.53 1.65
C HIS A 86 7.50 0.54 3.18
N TYR A 87 7.39 -0.63 3.78
CA TYR A 87 7.63 -0.81 5.22
C TYR A 87 9.13 -0.71 5.53
N ARG A 88 9.53 0.28 6.30
CA ARG A 88 10.91 0.39 6.81
C ARG A 88 11.06 -0.16 8.22
N ASN A 89 10.19 0.26 9.11
CA ASN A 89 10.18 -0.19 10.51
C ASN A 89 8.80 0.07 11.14
N ALA A 90 8.63 -0.28 12.42
CA ALA A 90 7.35 -0.16 13.12
C ALA A 90 6.77 1.27 13.21
N SER A 91 7.59 2.29 12.97
CA SER A 91 7.20 3.70 13.05
C SER A 91 7.21 4.42 11.70
N GLU A 92 7.77 3.80 10.66
CA GLU A 92 8.07 4.46 9.41
C GLU A 92 7.64 3.61 8.22
N ILE A 93 6.76 4.20 7.41
CA ILE A 93 6.30 3.67 6.13
C ILE A 93 6.52 4.76 5.11
N ASP A 94 7.32 4.46 4.09
CA ASP A 94 7.58 5.37 2.99
C ASP A 94 6.69 5.08 1.80
N PHE A 95 6.42 6.11 1.03
CA PHE A 95 5.83 5.97 -0.29
C PHE A 95 6.95 5.89 -1.32
N GLU A 96 7.01 4.79 -2.06
CA GLU A 96 8.03 4.54 -3.07
C GLU A 96 7.44 4.65 -4.48
N ASP A 97 8.16 5.38 -5.33
CA ASP A 97 7.95 5.46 -6.77
C ASP A 97 9.28 5.14 -7.44
N LYS A 98 9.54 3.84 -7.61
CA LYS A 98 10.81 3.29 -8.04
C LYS A 98 10.80 3.02 -9.54
N ALA A 99 11.72 3.63 -10.29
CA ALA A 99 12.03 3.20 -11.65
C ALA A 99 12.83 1.90 -11.60
N ILE A 100 12.25 0.82 -12.13
CA ILE A 100 12.94 -0.48 -12.27
C ILE A 100 13.62 -0.61 -13.64
N LEU A 101 13.12 0.08 -14.64
CA LEU A 101 13.78 0.31 -15.92
C LEU A 101 13.64 1.78 -16.33
N PRO A 102 14.70 2.41 -16.91
CA PRO A 102 16.05 1.87 -17.10
C PRO A 102 16.78 1.61 -15.78
N LEU A 103 17.73 0.69 -15.79
CA LEU A 103 18.54 0.38 -14.61
C LEU A 103 19.31 1.63 -14.15
N PRO A 104 19.43 1.86 -12.82
CA PRO A 104 20.16 3.02 -12.30
C PRO A 104 21.63 2.99 -12.74
N LYS A 105 22.10 4.08 -13.31
CA LYS A 105 23.46 4.20 -13.87
C LYS A 105 24.58 4.04 -12.84
N GLY A 106 24.29 4.06 -11.54
CA GLY A 106 25.30 3.97 -10.46
C GLY A 106 25.76 2.54 -10.12
N LEU A 107 25.20 1.51 -10.77
CA LEU A 107 25.59 0.11 -10.53
C LEU A 107 26.79 -0.34 -11.37
N ILE A 108 27.18 0.45 -12.40
CA ILE A 108 28.35 0.15 -13.22
C ILE A 108 29.56 0.81 -12.53
N GLY A 109 30.30 -0.01 -11.77
CA GLY A 109 31.60 0.46 -11.23
C GLY A 109 32.60 0.71 -12.36
N ASP A 110 33.54 1.64 -12.11
CA ASP A 110 34.69 1.93 -13.01
C ASP A 110 35.72 0.76 -13.06
N GLN A 111 35.31 -0.48 -12.82
CA GLN A 111 36.18 -1.62 -12.92
C GLN A 111 36.41 -1.95 -14.40
N ALA A 112 37.65 -1.82 -14.83
CA ALA A 112 38.11 -2.36 -16.12
C ALA A 112 37.89 -3.88 -16.08
N TYR A 113 36.99 -4.36 -16.92
CA TYR A 113 36.82 -5.79 -17.11
C TYR A 113 38.05 -6.36 -17.80
N LEU A 114 38.55 -7.48 -17.26
CA LEU A 114 39.60 -8.23 -17.94
C LEU A 114 39.03 -8.83 -19.23
N ASP A 115 39.78 -8.71 -20.34
CA ASP A 115 39.37 -9.17 -21.69
C ASP A 115 39.28 -10.70 -21.84
N ASP A 116 39.54 -11.47 -20.80
CA ASP A 116 39.58 -12.94 -20.79
C ASP A 116 38.23 -13.57 -20.34
N PHE A 117 37.14 -12.86 -20.42
CA PHE A 117 35.80 -13.41 -20.12
C PHE A 117 35.35 -14.32 -21.27
N VAL A 118 35.19 -15.60 -20.98
CA VAL A 118 34.59 -16.57 -21.92
C VAL A 118 33.12 -16.72 -21.53
N TRP A 119 32.23 -16.33 -22.42
CA TRP A 119 30.78 -16.52 -22.22
C TRP A 119 30.41 -17.96 -22.61
N GLU A 120 29.77 -18.68 -21.69
CA GLU A 120 29.17 -20.01 -21.94
C GLU A 120 27.72 -19.85 -22.42
N GLY A 121 27.51 -19.28 -23.59
CA GLY A 121 26.19 -19.09 -24.18
C GLY A 121 26.02 -17.75 -24.90
N ASP A 122 24.79 -17.46 -25.34
CA ASP A 122 24.49 -16.18 -25.96
C ASP A 122 24.35 -15.09 -24.88
N PRO A 123 25.18 -14.04 -24.88
CA PRO A 123 25.11 -12.95 -23.92
C PRO A 123 23.74 -12.23 -23.89
N GLN A 124 23.00 -12.22 -25.00
CA GLN A 124 21.69 -11.61 -25.09
C GLN A 124 20.63 -12.43 -24.35
N GLU A 125 20.64 -13.74 -24.48
CA GLU A 125 19.77 -14.65 -23.75
C GLU A 125 20.03 -14.55 -22.23
N MET A 126 21.33 -14.61 -21.86
CA MET A 126 21.73 -14.47 -20.45
C MET A 126 21.27 -13.14 -19.85
N LEU A 127 21.37 -12.02 -20.58
CA LEU A 127 20.91 -10.71 -20.11
C LEU A 127 19.39 -10.68 -19.94
N GLN A 128 18.64 -11.31 -20.85
CA GLN A 128 17.19 -11.41 -20.75
C GLN A 128 16.78 -12.22 -19.52
N ASP A 129 17.40 -13.34 -19.27
CA ASP A 129 17.14 -14.18 -18.10
C ASP A 129 17.44 -13.44 -16.79
N LEU A 130 18.58 -12.75 -16.72
CA LEU A 130 18.96 -11.92 -15.58
C LEU A 130 17.97 -10.77 -15.35
N LEU A 131 17.47 -10.16 -16.42
CA LEU A 131 16.48 -9.09 -16.32
C LEU A 131 15.14 -9.61 -15.81
N ILE A 132 14.67 -10.76 -16.28
CA ILE A 132 13.45 -11.40 -15.79
C ILE A 132 13.62 -11.76 -14.31
N LEU A 133 14.74 -12.33 -13.92
CA LEU A 133 15.06 -12.64 -12.53
C LEU A 133 15.05 -11.39 -11.65
N TYR A 134 15.68 -10.30 -12.11
CA TYR A 134 15.67 -9.01 -11.42
C TYR A 134 14.24 -8.48 -11.24
N LEU A 135 13.41 -8.51 -12.29
CA LEU A 135 12.02 -8.07 -12.22
C LEU A 135 11.19 -8.92 -11.24
N THR A 136 11.41 -10.23 -11.25
CA THR A 136 10.75 -11.15 -10.31
C THR A 136 11.05 -10.75 -8.86
N TYR A 137 12.33 -10.55 -8.52
CA TYR A 137 12.71 -10.14 -7.16
C TYR A 137 12.17 -8.76 -6.78
N GLU A 138 12.17 -7.79 -7.70
CA GLU A 138 11.63 -6.47 -7.43
C GLU A 138 10.12 -6.53 -7.14
N LEU A 139 9.38 -7.34 -7.88
CA LEU A 139 7.96 -7.56 -7.64
C LEU A 139 7.71 -8.26 -6.30
N GLU A 140 8.44 -9.33 -6.00
CA GLU A 140 8.32 -10.06 -4.73
C GLU A 140 8.61 -9.15 -3.53
N ILE A 141 9.73 -8.43 -3.56
CA ILE A 141 10.10 -7.51 -2.48
C ILE A 141 9.00 -6.45 -2.29
N ALA A 142 8.57 -5.80 -3.36
CA ALA A 142 7.53 -4.78 -3.28
C ALA A 142 6.20 -5.33 -2.74
N GLY A 143 5.82 -6.54 -3.13
CA GLY A 143 4.66 -7.25 -2.62
C GLY A 143 4.72 -7.43 -1.10
N HIS A 144 5.81 -8.00 -0.61
CA HIS A 144 6.01 -8.31 0.80
C HIS A 144 6.11 -7.06 1.68
N VAL A 145 6.91 -6.06 1.27
CA VAL A 145 7.07 -4.83 2.06
C VAL A 145 5.80 -3.99 2.06
N SER A 146 5.06 -3.98 0.94
CA SER A 146 3.77 -3.32 0.87
C SER A 146 2.70 -4.03 1.72
N ALA A 147 2.73 -5.37 1.80
CA ALA A 147 1.88 -6.15 2.70
C ALA A 147 2.16 -5.85 4.16
N ALA A 148 3.44 -5.76 4.53
CA ALA A 148 3.86 -5.40 5.87
C ALA A 148 3.42 -3.98 6.24
N ALA A 149 3.56 -3.01 5.34
CA ALA A 149 3.11 -1.64 5.53
C ALA A 149 1.59 -1.57 5.77
N GLU A 150 0.81 -2.30 4.97
CA GLU A 150 -0.65 -2.37 5.13
C GLU A 150 -1.05 -2.97 6.48
N ASN A 151 -0.44 -4.07 6.87
CA ASN A 151 -0.75 -4.76 8.14
C ASN A 151 -0.40 -3.90 9.35
N LEU A 152 0.77 -3.25 9.34
CA LEU A 152 1.17 -2.31 10.40
C LEU A 152 0.18 -1.15 10.51
N THR A 153 -0.16 -0.52 9.39
CA THR A 153 -1.10 0.62 9.40
C THR A 153 -2.46 0.19 9.92
N ARG A 154 -2.94 -0.98 9.52
CA ARG A 154 -4.21 -1.53 10.02
C ARG A 154 -4.16 -1.79 11.51
N GLN A 155 -3.07 -2.36 12.02
CA GLN A 155 -2.87 -2.57 13.46
C GLN A 155 -2.91 -1.25 14.22
N ASN A 156 -2.20 -0.23 13.75
CA ASN A 156 -2.14 1.09 14.39
C ASN A 156 -3.52 1.77 14.39
N VAL A 157 -4.19 1.81 13.25
CA VAL A 157 -5.54 2.42 13.13
C VAL A 157 -6.55 1.68 14.01
N THR A 158 -6.49 0.36 14.06
CA THR A 158 -7.39 -0.43 14.91
C THR A 158 -7.14 -0.18 16.39
N THR A 159 -5.87 -0.17 16.80
CA THR A 159 -5.47 0.11 18.19
C THR A 159 -5.91 1.51 18.63
N GLU A 160 -5.69 2.51 17.78
CA GLU A 160 -6.14 3.88 18.05
C GLU A 160 -7.67 3.98 18.14
N SER A 161 -8.38 3.27 17.28
CA SER A 161 -9.84 3.22 17.30
C SER A 161 -10.38 2.58 18.57
N LEU A 162 -9.78 1.49 19.04
CA LEU A 162 -10.14 0.86 20.31
C LEU A 162 -9.92 1.82 21.48
N LYS A 163 -8.77 2.49 21.54
CA LYS A 163 -8.49 3.47 22.59
C LYS A 163 -9.53 4.60 22.63
N ARG A 164 -9.92 5.12 21.46
CA ARG A 164 -10.99 6.15 21.37
C ARG A 164 -12.37 5.64 21.83
N ILE A 165 -12.65 4.35 21.61
CA ILE A 165 -13.90 3.73 22.10
C ILE A 165 -13.87 3.64 23.60
N ASP A 166 -12.78 3.17 24.20
CA ASP A 166 -12.62 3.06 25.65
C ASP A 166 -12.78 4.43 26.35
N GLU A 167 -12.13 5.48 25.81
CA GLU A 167 -12.24 6.85 26.30
C GLU A 167 -13.69 7.35 26.27
N ARG A 168 -14.43 7.09 25.18
CA ARG A 168 -15.85 7.46 25.08
C ARG A 168 -16.75 6.67 26.06
N GLU A 169 -16.43 5.39 26.26
CA GLU A 169 -17.16 4.57 27.24
C GLU A 169 -16.97 5.07 28.66
N GLU A 170 -15.74 5.44 29.03
CA GLU A 170 -15.48 6.03 30.36
C GLU A 170 -16.22 7.36 30.55
N GLU A 171 -16.22 8.22 29.55
CA GLU A 171 -16.95 9.50 29.61
C GLU A 171 -18.45 9.27 29.74
N ARG A 172 -19.05 8.35 28.96
CA ARG A 172 -20.45 7.98 29.07
C ARG A 172 -20.79 7.48 30.48
N ARG A 173 -19.98 6.57 31.02
CA ARG A 173 -20.17 6.07 32.39
C ARG A 173 -20.07 7.17 33.44
N ARG A 174 -19.24 8.20 33.20
CA ARG A 174 -19.12 9.37 34.07
C ARG A 174 -20.36 10.23 34.01
N ILE A 175 -20.94 10.45 32.85
CA ILE A 175 -22.17 11.20 32.65
C ILE A 175 -23.34 10.46 33.33
N GLU A 176 -23.52 9.18 33.06
CA GLU A 176 -24.57 8.34 33.67
C GLU A 176 -24.52 8.37 35.21
N ARG A 177 -23.32 8.33 35.80
CA ARG A 177 -23.17 8.46 37.27
C ARG A 177 -23.58 9.83 37.80
N LYS A 178 -23.33 10.91 37.05
CA LYS A 178 -23.75 12.26 37.42
C LYS A 178 -25.27 12.39 37.33
N GLU A 179 -25.87 11.90 36.27
CA GLU A 179 -27.34 11.94 36.08
C GLU A 179 -28.05 11.15 37.19
N ARG A 180 -27.57 9.95 37.49
CA ARG A 180 -28.15 9.15 38.59
C ARG A 180 -28.06 9.84 39.94
N LYS A 181 -26.93 10.49 40.26
CA LYS A 181 -26.80 11.28 41.49
C LYS A 181 -27.72 12.48 41.50
N ALA A 182 -27.93 13.15 40.37
CA ALA A 182 -28.85 14.27 40.25
C ALA A 182 -30.31 13.82 40.46
N GLU A 183 -30.69 12.67 39.89
CA GLU A 183 -32.02 12.08 40.11
C GLU A 183 -32.25 11.68 41.59
N GLU A 184 -31.25 11.04 42.21
CA GLU A 184 -31.31 10.67 43.63
C GLU A 184 -31.47 11.93 44.51
N PHE A 185 -30.71 12.98 44.20
CA PHE A 185 -30.82 14.25 44.91
C PHE A 185 -32.19 14.92 44.71
N SER A 186 -32.75 14.91 43.51
CA SER A 186 -34.09 15.42 43.22
C SER A 186 -35.17 14.67 44.03
N LYS A 187 -35.09 13.33 44.07
CA LYS A 187 -36.03 12.52 44.90
C LYS A 187 -35.95 12.84 46.38
N VAL A 188 -34.74 13.10 46.90
CA VAL A 188 -34.56 13.51 48.29
C VAL A 188 -35.20 14.89 48.54
N LEU A 189 -34.97 15.86 47.64
CA LEU A 189 -35.61 17.20 47.75
C LEU A 189 -37.12 17.12 47.68
N ASP A 190 -37.68 16.33 46.78
CA ASP A 190 -39.13 16.16 46.68
C ASP A 190 -39.72 15.56 47.97
N ASN A 191 -39.06 14.60 48.58
CA ASN A 191 -39.48 14.03 49.87
C ASN A 191 -39.42 15.07 51.01
N PHE A 192 -38.32 15.85 51.05
CA PHE A 192 -38.27 16.96 52.08
C PHE A 192 -39.35 18.02 51.89
N THR A 193 -39.64 18.35 50.62
CA THR A 193 -40.70 19.34 50.32
C THR A 193 -42.11 18.85 50.74
N ARG A 194 -42.37 17.55 50.50
CA ARG A 194 -43.63 16.90 50.94
C ARG A 194 -43.77 16.89 52.48
N LEU A 195 -42.68 16.56 53.20
CA LEU A 195 -42.71 16.53 54.66
C LEU A 195 -42.86 17.92 55.28
N ARG A 196 -42.54 19.02 54.63
CA ARG A 196 -42.67 20.39 55.11
C ARG A 196 -44.07 20.96 54.88
N ASN A 197 -44.87 20.38 54.03
CA ASN A 197 -46.25 20.80 53.71
C ASN A 197 -47.31 20.00 54.47
N TYR A 198 -46.89 19.22 55.45
CA TYR A 198 -47.71 18.62 56.51
C TYR A 198 -47.40 19.27 57.86
#